data_cdbc807fd840b02ea5c222025d5464ed
#
_entry.id   cdbc807fd840b02ea5c222025d5464ed
#
_cell.length_a   1.000
_cell.length_b   1.000
_cell.length_c   1.000
_cell.angle_alpha   90.00
_cell.angle_beta   90.00
_cell.angle_gamma   90.00
#
_symmetry.space_group_name_H-M   'P 1'
#
loop_
_entity.id
_entity.type
_entity.pdbx_description
1 polymer ?
#
loop_
_entity_poly.entity_id
_entity_poly.type
_entity_poly.pdbx_seq_one_letter_code
_entity_poly.pdbx_strand_id
1 'polypeptide(L)'
;NMGVNVLPGFAAAEVLYEGDRIVGVATSDMGIDKQGEKKSTFQSGYELIAKYVIFAEGVRGNLSEQVIEKFNLRENSDPQHYGIGIKEIWEVDDQIHREGHVIHTLGWPLNLQTEGGGFLYHAANKKVFAGLIVGLNYKNPSLSPFEEFQRWKKHPKIRC
;
A
#
# COMPACT_ATOMS: atom_id res chain seq x y z
N ASN A 1 -19.19 -10.46 9.01
CA ASN A 1 -18.19 -10.23 10.05
C ASN A 1 -17.42 -11.55 10.24
N MET A 2 -16.14 -11.60 9.84
CA MET A 2 -15.29 -12.80 9.90
C MET A 2 -14.56 -12.95 11.24
N GLY A 3 -14.96 -12.21 12.27
CA GLY A 3 -14.34 -12.27 13.61
C GLY A 3 -12.95 -11.64 13.70
N VAL A 4 -12.56 -10.81 12.71
CA VAL A 4 -11.28 -10.10 12.74
C VAL A 4 -11.41 -8.86 13.64
N ASN A 5 -10.48 -8.71 14.59
CA ASN A 5 -10.36 -7.50 15.37
C ASN A 5 -9.52 -6.47 14.60
N VAL A 6 -10.09 -5.31 14.35
CA VAL A 6 -9.39 -4.16 13.75
C VAL A 6 -9.15 -3.15 14.85
N LEU A 7 -7.89 -2.77 15.07
CA LEU A 7 -7.44 -1.88 16.14
C LEU A 7 -6.88 -0.58 15.53
N PRO A 8 -7.73 0.36 15.09
CA PRO A 8 -7.27 1.62 14.54
C PRO A 8 -6.59 2.46 15.64
N GLY A 9 -5.48 3.11 15.28
CA GLY A 9 -4.70 3.93 16.20
C GLY A 9 -3.67 3.17 17.04
N PHE A 10 -3.62 1.83 16.95
CA PHE A 10 -2.58 1.03 17.59
C PHE A 10 -1.44 0.76 16.61
N ALA A 11 -0.41 1.58 16.67
CA ALA A 11 0.78 1.37 15.85
C ALA A 11 1.66 0.28 16.46
N ALA A 12 2.03 -0.73 15.66
CA ALA A 12 3.06 -1.67 16.03
C ALA A 12 4.43 -0.96 16.03
N ALA A 13 5.17 -1.07 17.13
CA ALA A 13 6.41 -0.35 17.38
C ALA A 13 7.62 -1.27 17.48
N GLU A 14 7.42 -2.50 17.90
CA GLU A 14 8.50 -3.46 18.16
C GLU A 14 8.07 -4.87 17.71
N VAL A 15 9.03 -5.64 17.20
CA VAL A 15 8.86 -7.06 16.91
C VAL A 15 9.31 -7.87 18.12
N LEU A 16 8.46 -8.75 18.62
CA LEU A 16 8.77 -9.62 19.76
C LEU A 16 9.37 -10.93 19.26
N TYR A 17 10.49 -11.30 19.87
CA TYR A 17 11.26 -12.49 19.51
C TYR A 17 11.39 -13.46 20.69
N GLU A 18 11.40 -14.74 20.38
CA GLU A 18 11.83 -15.83 21.26
C GLU A 18 12.96 -16.59 20.55
N GLY A 19 14.21 -16.27 20.90
CA GLY A 19 15.36 -16.65 20.10
C GLY A 19 15.29 -16.03 18.68
N ASP A 20 15.30 -16.88 17.66
CA ASP A 20 15.17 -16.45 16.27
C ASP A 20 13.73 -16.53 15.73
N ARG A 21 12.78 -16.82 16.58
CA ARG A 21 11.36 -16.88 16.18
C ARG A 21 10.64 -15.59 16.52
N ILE A 22 9.91 -15.03 15.56
CA ILE A 22 8.97 -13.94 15.81
C ILE A 22 7.74 -14.54 16.51
N VAL A 23 7.41 -14.00 17.67
CA VAL A 23 6.27 -14.46 18.49
C VAL A 23 5.14 -13.44 18.58
N GLY A 24 5.35 -12.21 18.11
CA GLY A 24 4.34 -11.17 18.19
C GLY A 24 4.89 -9.79 17.83
N VAL A 25 4.11 -8.79 18.18
CA VAL A 25 4.48 -7.37 18.09
C VAL A 25 4.05 -6.64 19.35
N ALA A 26 4.79 -5.61 19.76
CA ALA A 26 4.36 -4.66 20.77
C ALA A 26 3.84 -3.39 20.09
N THR A 27 2.76 -2.81 20.63
CA THR A 27 2.25 -1.52 20.18
C THR A 27 2.94 -0.38 20.94
N SER A 28 2.95 0.82 20.33
CA SER A 28 3.46 2.02 20.99
C SER A 28 2.64 2.38 22.22
N ASP A 29 3.30 2.99 23.21
CA ASP A 29 2.63 3.75 24.24
C ASP A 29 1.86 4.92 23.63
N MET A 30 0.69 5.22 24.19
CA MET A 30 -0.14 6.35 23.78
C MET A 30 -0.20 7.42 24.88
N GLY A 31 -0.53 8.67 24.48
CA GLY A 31 -0.65 9.76 25.44
C GLY A 31 0.69 10.23 26.01
N ILE A 32 1.75 10.19 25.21
CA ILE A 32 3.06 10.80 25.49
C ILE A 32 3.13 12.14 24.77
N ASP A 33 3.71 13.16 25.41
CA ASP A 33 3.93 14.46 24.78
C ASP A 33 5.23 14.49 23.95
N LYS A 34 5.53 15.67 23.37
CA LYS A 34 6.74 15.86 22.55
C LYS A 34 8.04 15.80 23.36
N GLN A 35 7.97 15.96 24.68
CA GLN A 35 9.09 15.89 25.61
C GLN A 35 9.29 14.47 26.14
N GLY A 36 8.39 13.54 25.83
CA GLY A 36 8.42 12.16 26.33
C GLY A 36 7.67 11.96 27.65
N GLU A 37 6.97 12.98 28.16
CA GLU A 37 6.25 12.91 29.43
C GLU A 37 4.84 12.36 29.25
N LYS A 38 4.38 11.60 30.25
CA LYS A 38 3.06 10.98 30.25
C LYS A 38 1.96 12.01 30.49
N LYS A 39 1.02 12.12 29.56
CA LYS A 39 -0.20 12.90 29.72
C LYS A 39 -1.24 12.19 30.58
N SER A 40 -2.31 12.89 30.96
CA SER A 40 -3.45 12.29 31.67
C SER A 40 -4.16 11.17 30.87
N THR A 41 -3.95 11.14 29.56
CA THR A 41 -4.47 10.12 28.62
C THR A 41 -3.48 9.00 28.32
N PHE A 42 -2.42 8.88 29.13
CA PHE A 42 -1.40 7.84 28.93
C PHE A 42 -2.00 6.44 29.01
N GLN A 43 -1.63 5.61 28.05
CA GLN A 43 -1.90 4.17 28.03
C GLN A 43 -0.64 3.46 27.58
N SER A 44 -0.21 2.46 28.32
CA SER A 44 0.89 1.59 27.90
C SER A 44 0.51 0.81 26.65
N GLY A 45 1.49 0.54 25.80
CA GLY A 45 1.35 -0.38 24.68
C GLY A 45 1.00 -1.80 25.14
N TYR A 46 0.59 -2.62 24.19
CA TYR A 46 0.23 -4.02 24.39
C TYR A 46 1.20 -4.92 23.64
N GLU A 47 1.51 -6.06 24.23
CA GLU A 47 2.15 -7.17 23.53
C GLU A 47 1.08 -8.06 22.90
N LEU A 48 1.10 -8.20 21.58
CA LEU A 48 0.19 -9.03 20.82
C LEU A 48 0.93 -10.29 20.38
N ILE A 49 0.68 -11.38 21.08
CA ILE A 49 1.32 -12.67 20.82
C ILE A 49 0.49 -13.47 19.81
N ALA A 50 1.15 -14.06 18.80
CA ALA A 50 0.50 -14.80 17.75
C ALA A 50 1.35 -15.98 17.26
N LYS A 51 0.69 -16.98 16.69
CA LYS A 51 1.38 -18.09 16.01
C LYS A 51 2.06 -17.67 14.72
N TYR A 52 1.48 -16.68 14.02
CA TYR A 52 1.97 -16.09 12.78
C TYR A 52 1.81 -14.58 12.84
N VAL A 53 2.80 -13.86 12.35
CA VAL A 53 2.78 -12.40 12.20
C VAL A 53 2.95 -12.09 10.73
N ILE A 54 2.03 -11.28 10.17
CA ILE A 54 2.07 -10.85 8.78
C ILE A 54 2.36 -9.36 8.76
N PHE A 55 3.49 -8.97 8.19
CA PHE A 55 3.87 -7.58 7.99
C PHE A 55 3.31 -7.08 6.66
N ALA A 56 2.29 -6.24 6.71
CA ALA A 56 1.64 -5.64 5.54
C ALA A 56 1.80 -4.11 5.56
N GLU A 57 3.00 -3.65 5.86
CA GLU A 57 3.36 -2.25 6.12
C GLU A 57 3.68 -1.44 4.86
N GLY A 58 3.49 -2.03 3.69
CA GLY A 58 3.82 -1.39 2.42
C GLY A 58 5.30 -1.47 2.05
N VAL A 59 5.71 -0.59 1.13
CA VAL A 59 7.01 -0.65 0.45
C VAL A 59 8.23 -0.44 1.36
N ARG A 60 8.07 0.28 2.46
CA ARG A 60 9.09 0.55 3.47
C ARG A 60 8.48 0.49 4.86
N GLY A 61 8.07 -0.71 5.23
CA GLY A 61 7.52 -0.95 6.56
C GLY A 61 8.59 -0.81 7.64
N ASN A 62 8.27 -0.11 8.70
CA ASN A 62 9.22 0.16 9.79
C ASN A 62 9.71 -1.13 10.46
N LEU A 63 8.80 -2.04 10.79
CA LEU A 63 9.18 -3.32 11.40
C LEU A 63 9.67 -4.34 10.36
N SER A 64 9.14 -4.28 9.15
CA SER A 64 9.60 -5.13 8.04
C SER A 64 11.08 -4.92 7.75
N GLU A 65 11.57 -3.68 7.75
CA GLU A 65 13.00 -3.38 7.55
C GLU A 65 13.87 -4.00 8.65
N GLN A 66 13.44 -3.93 9.90
CA GLN A 66 14.15 -4.54 11.04
C GLN A 66 14.22 -6.07 10.91
N VAL A 67 13.13 -6.71 10.47
CA VAL A 67 13.08 -8.16 10.25
C VAL A 67 13.97 -8.56 9.08
N ILE A 68 13.94 -7.80 7.99
CA ILE A 68 14.79 -8.01 6.82
C ILE A 68 16.27 -7.93 7.20
N GLU A 69 16.67 -6.94 7.97
CA GLU A 69 18.03 -6.74 8.44
C GLU A 69 18.46 -7.87 9.39
N LYS A 70 17.65 -8.16 10.42
CA LYS A 70 17.94 -9.19 11.42
C LYS A 70 18.19 -10.56 10.82
N PHE A 71 17.41 -10.95 9.83
CA PHE A 71 17.47 -12.28 9.20
C PHE A 71 18.19 -12.26 7.83
N ASN A 72 18.77 -11.13 7.46
CA ASN A 72 19.44 -10.95 6.18
C ASN A 72 18.61 -11.41 4.97
N LEU A 73 17.31 -11.06 4.97
CA LEU A 73 16.37 -11.56 3.98
C LEU A 73 16.57 -11.00 2.56
N ARG A 74 17.47 -10.02 2.39
CA ARG A 74 17.87 -9.47 1.08
C ARG A 74 19.12 -10.12 0.51
N GLU A 75 19.70 -11.08 1.20
CA GLU A 75 20.86 -11.80 0.69
C GLU A 75 20.52 -12.48 -0.63
N ASN A 76 21.35 -12.26 -1.65
CA ASN A 76 21.17 -12.78 -3.01
C ASN A 76 19.89 -12.31 -3.72
N SER A 77 19.27 -11.20 -3.28
CA SER A 77 18.14 -10.57 -3.96
C SER A 77 18.63 -9.50 -4.93
N ASP A 78 17.94 -9.35 -6.05
CA ASP A 78 18.13 -8.21 -6.96
C ASP A 78 17.72 -6.89 -6.29
N PRO A 79 18.27 -5.73 -6.73
CA PRO A 79 17.85 -4.45 -6.28
C PRO A 79 16.34 -4.24 -6.46
N GLN A 80 15.70 -3.71 -5.45
CA GLN A 80 14.24 -3.47 -5.46
C GLN A 80 13.89 -2.37 -6.45
N HIS A 81 12.91 -2.64 -7.32
CA HIS A 81 12.31 -1.66 -8.21
C HIS A 81 11.05 -1.07 -7.56
N TYR A 82 10.82 0.21 -7.80
CA TYR A 82 9.70 0.94 -7.23
C TYR A 82 8.78 1.49 -8.32
N GLY A 83 7.49 1.49 -8.06
CA GLY A 83 6.49 2.16 -8.86
C GLY A 83 5.67 3.12 -8.01
N ILE A 84 5.18 4.18 -8.62
CA ILE A 84 4.15 5.04 -8.05
C ILE A 84 2.80 4.70 -8.67
N GLY A 85 1.78 4.53 -7.82
CA GLY A 85 0.40 4.33 -8.26
C GLY A 85 -0.46 5.53 -7.89
N ILE A 86 -1.22 6.02 -8.86
CA ILE A 86 -2.25 7.04 -8.65
C ILE A 86 -3.60 6.37 -8.86
N LYS A 87 -4.52 6.54 -7.93
CA LYS A 87 -5.84 5.92 -7.97
C LYS A 87 -6.95 6.93 -7.67
N GLU A 88 -8.04 6.80 -8.40
CA GLU A 88 -9.30 7.49 -8.18
C GLU A 88 -10.41 6.47 -7.93
N ILE A 89 -11.44 6.88 -7.22
CA ILE A 89 -12.68 6.13 -7.06
C ILE A 89 -13.81 6.98 -7.64
N TRP A 90 -14.48 6.43 -8.64
CA TRP A 90 -15.59 7.08 -9.31
C TRP A 90 -16.90 6.44 -8.89
N GLU A 91 -17.95 7.23 -8.82
CA GLU A 91 -19.32 6.77 -8.82
C GLU A 91 -19.90 6.97 -10.21
N VAL A 92 -20.45 5.92 -10.80
CA VAL A 92 -20.91 5.92 -12.19
C VAL A 92 -22.38 5.51 -12.30
N ASP A 93 -23.02 5.85 -13.41
CA ASP A 93 -24.41 5.49 -13.66
C ASP A 93 -24.59 3.99 -13.87
N ASP A 94 -25.78 3.48 -13.48
CA ASP A 94 -26.14 2.06 -13.64
C ASP A 94 -26.02 1.58 -15.08
N GLN A 95 -26.23 2.46 -16.05
CA GLN A 95 -26.20 2.10 -17.48
C GLN A 95 -24.80 1.68 -17.96
N ILE A 96 -23.76 2.21 -17.30
CA ILE A 96 -22.35 1.92 -17.65
C ILE A 96 -21.66 1.03 -16.64
N HIS A 97 -22.24 0.89 -15.43
CA HIS A 97 -21.69 0.03 -14.39
C HIS A 97 -21.87 -1.45 -14.70
N ARG A 98 -20.80 -2.23 -14.49
CA ARG A 98 -20.81 -3.69 -14.66
C ARG A 98 -20.00 -4.33 -13.55
N GLU A 99 -20.62 -4.62 -12.41
CA GLU A 99 -19.95 -5.21 -11.25
C GLU A 99 -19.10 -6.44 -11.64
N GLY A 100 -17.87 -6.49 -11.16
CA GLY A 100 -16.91 -7.54 -11.49
C GLY A 100 -16.17 -7.34 -12.82
N HIS A 101 -16.49 -6.30 -13.61
CA HIS A 101 -15.73 -5.99 -14.82
C HIS A 101 -14.35 -5.43 -14.48
N VAL A 102 -13.31 -6.00 -15.07
CA VAL A 102 -11.90 -5.65 -14.82
C VAL A 102 -11.22 -5.37 -16.16
N ILE A 103 -10.53 -4.24 -16.23
CA ILE A 103 -9.66 -3.90 -17.36
C ILE A 103 -8.24 -3.67 -16.81
N HIS A 104 -7.26 -4.32 -17.43
CA HIS A 104 -5.86 -3.99 -17.28
C HIS A 104 -5.32 -3.45 -18.60
N THR A 105 -4.48 -2.41 -18.53
CA THR A 105 -3.81 -1.83 -19.68
C THR A 105 -2.31 -1.83 -19.47
N LEU A 106 -1.56 -1.90 -20.57
CA LEU A 106 -0.10 -1.83 -20.58
C LEU A 106 0.36 -0.81 -21.63
N GLY A 107 1.44 -0.11 -21.35
CA GLY A 107 2.06 0.86 -22.28
C GLY A 107 1.31 2.19 -22.27
N TRP A 108 0.63 2.54 -23.36
CA TRP A 108 0.00 3.87 -23.49
C TRP A 108 -0.77 4.31 -22.22
N PRO A 109 -0.60 5.56 -21.74
CA PRO A 109 0.10 6.72 -22.36
C PRO A 109 1.62 6.72 -22.20
N LEU A 110 2.17 5.75 -21.47
CA LEU A 110 3.60 5.59 -21.30
C LEU A 110 4.24 5.06 -22.60
N ASN A 111 5.51 5.37 -22.78
CA ASN A 111 6.29 4.78 -23.88
C ASN A 111 6.79 3.38 -23.51
N LEU A 112 7.34 2.65 -24.47
CA LEU A 112 7.85 1.28 -24.25
C LEU A 112 9.07 1.19 -23.33
N GLN A 113 9.70 2.31 -22.99
CA GLN A 113 10.88 2.39 -22.13
C GLN A 113 10.51 2.69 -20.68
N THR A 114 9.25 3.03 -20.42
CA THR A 114 8.74 3.34 -19.09
C THR A 114 7.77 2.25 -18.66
N GLU A 115 8.16 1.47 -17.69
CA GLU A 115 7.31 0.44 -17.12
C GLU A 115 6.05 1.04 -16.50
N GLY A 116 4.92 0.39 -16.71
CA GLY A 116 3.67 0.81 -16.09
C GLY A 116 2.45 0.37 -16.85
N GLY A 117 1.30 0.69 -16.29
CA GLY A 117 0.01 0.34 -16.84
C GLY A 117 -1.13 0.80 -15.95
N GLY A 118 -2.32 0.73 -16.48
CA GLY A 118 -3.52 1.15 -15.76
C GLY A 118 -4.44 -0.01 -15.42
N PHE A 119 -5.32 0.24 -14.49
CA PHE A 119 -6.41 -0.66 -14.16
C PHE A 119 -7.73 0.09 -13.99
N LEU A 120 -8.83 -0.61 -14.27
CA LEU A 120 -10.18 -0.15 -14.02
C LEU A 120 -11.00 -1.33 -13.51
N TYR A 121 -11.57 -1.19 -12.31
CA TYR A 121 -12.35 -2.23 -11.65
C TYR A 121 -13.74 -1.70 -11.28
N HIS A 122 -14.77 -2.35 -11.78
CA HIS A 122 -16.15 -2.10 -11.37
C HIS A 122 -16.45 -2.92 -10.11
N ALA A 123 -16.43 -2.25 -8.97
CA ALA A 123 -16.73 -2.84 -7.66
C ALA A 123 -18.21 -2.70 -7.31
N ALA A 124 -18.62 -3.22 -6.14
CA ALA A 124 -20.00 -3.06 -5.65
C ALA A 124 -20.41 -1.58 -5.49
N ASN A 125 -21.70 -1.33 -5.43
CA ASN A 125 -22.31 -0.02 -5.17
C ASN A 125 -21.92 1.06 -6.20
N LYS A 126 -21.91 0.74 -7.49
CA LYS A 126 -21.61 1.65 -8.60
C LYS A 126 -20.24 2.30 -8.54
N LYS A 127 -19.33 1.73 -7.78
CA LYS A 127 -17.97 2.25 -7.64
C LYS A 127 -17.06 1.67 -8.70
N VAL A 128 -16.25 2.55 -9.31
CA VAL A 128 -15.20 2.17 -10.25
C VAL A 128 -13.87 2.66 -9.71
N PHE A 129 -12.95 1.74 -9.50
CA PHE A 129 -11.57 2.07 -9.12
C PHE A 129 -10.75 2.17 -10.39
N ALA A 130 -10.20 3.34 -10.65
CA ALA A 130 -9.33 3.62 -11.80
C ALA A 130 -7.96 4.04 -11.32
N GLY A 131 -6.90 3.51 -11.91
CA GLY A 131 -5.54 3.87 -11.52
C GLY A 131 -4.51 3.64 -12.61
N LEU A 132 -3.38 4.32 -12.46
CA LEU A 132 -2.19 4.17 -13.28
C LEU A 132 -0.97 3.97 -12.38
N ILE A 133 -0.16 2.98 -12.71
CA ILE A 133 1.12 2.72 -12.08
C ILE A 133 2.23 3.13 -13.07
N VAL A 134 3.27 3.81 -12.57
CA VAL A 134 4.45 4.21 -13.33
C VAL A 134 5.68 3.75 -12.58
N GLY A 135 6.56 3.00 -13.23
CA GLY A 135 7.85 2.63 -12.68
C GLY A 135 8.72 3.87 -12.46
N LEU A 136 9.35 3.99 -11.30
CA LEU A 136 10.12 5.20 -10.92
C LEU A 136 11.52 5.27 -11.56
N ASN A 137 11.88 4.30 -12.38
CA ASN A 137 13.12 4.25 -13.15
C ASN A 137 13.02 4.94 -14.52
N TYR A 138 11.96 5.70 -14.80
CA TYR A 138 11.80 6.41 -16.07
C TYR A 138 12.91 7.45 -16.29
N LYS A 139 13.35 7.55 -17.56
CA LYS A 139 14.48 8.41 -17.95
C LYS A 139 14.10 9.86 -18.27
N ASN A 140 12.82 10.12 -18.56
CA ASN A 140 12.35 11.45 -18.91
C ASN A 140 12.03 12.27 -17.66
N PRO A 141 12.85 13.28 -17.29
CA PRO A 141 12.63 14.07 -16.10
C PRO A 141 11.36 14.95 -16.14
N SER A 142 10.80 15.13 -17.32
CA SER A 142 9.56 15.91 -17.51
C SER A 142 8.31 15.03 -17.50
N LEU A 143 8.44 13.71 -17.29
CA LEU A 143 7.28 12.84 -17.16
C LEU A 143 6.59 13.10 -15.82
N SER A 144 5.30 13.41 -15.89
CA SER A 144 4.44 13.55 -14.70
C SER A 144 3.49 12.35 -14.63
N PRO A 145 3.62 11.45 -13.67
CA PRO A 145 2.70 10.33 -13.51
C PRO A 145 1.23 10.77 -13.41
N PHE A 146 0.97 11.93 -12.78
CA PHE A 146 -0.37 12.48 -12.69
C PHE A 146 -0.92 12.88 -14.07
N GLU A 147 -0.15 13.61 -14.88
CA GLU A 147 -0.57 14.01 -16.22
C GLU A 147 -0.76 12.81 -17.14
N GLU A 148 0.10 11.80 -17.03
CA GLU A 148 -0.07 10.55 -17.77
C GLU A 148 -1.36 9.81 -17.35
N PHE A 149 -1.73 9.86 -16.09
CA PHE A 149 -3.01 9.32 -15.63
C PHE A 149 -4.20 10.11 -16.22
N GLN A 150 -4.11 11.45 -16.30
CA GLN A 150 -5.15 12.26 -16.97
C GLN A 150 -5.27 11.92 -18.46
N ARG A 151 -4.15 11.65 -19.13
CA ARG A 151 -4.15 11.17 -20.52
C ARG A 151 -4.79 9.80 -20.65
N TRP A 152 -4.42 8.86 -19.79
CA TRP A 152 -4.95 7.49 -19.76
C TRP A 152 -6.48 7.47 -19.63
N LYS A 153 -7.05 8.31 -18.78
CA LYS A 153 -8.51 8.45 -18.63
C LYS A 153 -9.24 8.88 -19.91
N LYS A 154 -8.55 9.53 -20.84
CA LYS A 154 -9.14 9.96 -22.12
C LYS A 154 -9.17 8.86 -23.18
N HIS A 155 -8.58 7.72 -22.93
CA HIS A 155 -8.58 6.62 -23.89
C HIS A 155 -10.01 6.11 -24.16
N PRO A 156 -10.42 5.89 -25.44
CA PRO A 156 -11.81 5.50 -25.77
C PRO A 156 -12.33 4.24 -25.10
N LYS A 157 -11.45 3.33 -24.66
CA LYS A 157 -11.82 2.11 -23.93
C LYS A 157 -11.88 2.30 -22.40
N ILE A 158 -11.44 3.44 -21.90
CA ILE A 158 -11.40 3.76 -20.46
C ILE A 158 -12.45 4.82 -20.15
N ARG A 159 -12.61 5.79 -21.04
CA ARG A 159 -13.59 6.87 -20.91
C ARG A 159 -15.00 6.27 -20.92
N CYS A 160 -15.68 6.35 -19.82
CA CYS A 160 -17.09 6.04 -19.66
C CYS A 160 -17.97 7.13 -20.29
#